data_128a40b521b1046d6c0c81e42efd90a8
#
_entry.id   128a40b521b1046d6c0c81e42efd90a8
#
_cell.length_a   1.000
_cell.length_b   1.000
_cell.length_c   1.000
_cell.angle_alpha   90.00
_cell.angle_beta   90.00
_cell.angle_gamma   90.00
#
_symmetry.space_group_name_H-M   'P 1'
#
loop_
_entity.id
_entity.type
_entity.pdbx_description
1 polymer ?
#
loop_
_entity_poly.entity_id
_entity_poly.type
_entity_poly.pdbx_seq_one_letter_code
_entity_poly.pdbx_strand_id
1 'polypeptide(L)'
;MATTAFTATKSIQPLSAVNTRSHDQPLFDPRKTTFLGSTRKLRLPDSAKLNQTSLQRRSAVVAVSDVVQEKKLKSTSNLLITKEEGLVLYEDMILGRAFEDMCAQMYYRGKMFGFVHLYNGQEAVSTGFIKLLKKEDSVVSTYRDHVHALSKGVPARQVMSELFGRTTGCCRGQGGSMHMFSKEHNVLGGFAFIGEGIPVATGAAFSSKYRREVLKEADCDHVTLAFFGDGTCNNGQFFECLNMAALWKLPIVFVVENNLWAIGMSHLRATSDPQIYKKGPAFGMPGIHVDGMDVLKVREVAKEAVERARRGEGPTLVECETYRFRGHSLADPDELRDPAEKAHYAARDPITALKRSMIESKLASEPELKAIEKKIDELIEDAVEFADESPYPARSQLLENVFADPKGFGIGPDGRYRCEDPKFTEGTAHV
;
A
#
# COMPACT_ATOMS: atom_id res chain seq x y z
N MET A 1 -21.41 20.89 -59.82
CA MET A 1 -22.82 21.29 -59.90
C MET A 1 -23.57 20.70 -58.73
N ALA A 2 -24.22 21.59 -58.05
CA ALA A 2 -25.32 21.51 -57.12
C ALA A 2 -25.04 21.04 -55.69
N THR A 3 -24.81 22.01 -54.90
CA THR A 3 -25.01 22.18 -53.45
C THR A 3 -26.48 21.95 -53.07
N THR A 4 -26.75 21.26 -52.00
CA THR A 4 -27.97 21.51 -51.21
C THR A 4 -27.64 21.35 -49.71
N ALA A 5 -27.66 22.49 -49.01
CA ALA A 5 -27.65 22.63 -47.58
C ALA A 5 -29.06 22.39 -47.03
N PHE A 6 -29.17 21.66 -45.91
CA PHE A 6 -30.37 21.67 -45.06
C PHE A 6 -30.00 22.15 -43.65
N THR A 7 -30.38 23.39 -43.42
CA THR A 7 -30.47 24.01 -42.09
C THR A 7 -31.81 23.66 -41.46
N ALA A 8 -31.81 23.07 -40.28
CA ALA A 8 -33.00 22.99 -39.43
C ALA A 8 -32.66 23.45 -38.02
N THR A 9 -32.92 24.71 -37.78
CA THR A 9 -33.01 25.33 -36.45
C THR A 9 -34.33 24.91 -35.80
N LYS A 10 -34.23 24.18 -34.65
CA LYS A 10 -35.37 24.05 -33.72
C LYS A 10 -35.08 24.87 -32.47
N SER A 11 -35.90 25.91 -32.31
CA SER A 11 -36.00 26.77 -31.14
C SER A 11 -36.51 25.98 -29.92
N ILE A 12 -35.79 26.07 -28.82
CA ILE A 12 -36.23 25.58 -27.52
C ILE A 12 -36.94 26.72 -26.81
N GLN A 13 -38.22 26.54 -26.52
CA GLN A 13 -39.00 27.46 -25.67
C GLN A 13 -38.70 27.17 -24.19
N PRO A 14 -38.67 28.20 -23.32
CA PRO A 14 -38.47 28.01 -21.90
C PRO A 14 -39.75 27.52 -21.22
N LEU A 15 -39.62 26.46 -20.43
CA LEU A 15 -40.65 25.95 -19.53
C LEU A 15 -40.90 26.95 -18.38
N SER A 16 -42.14 27.31 -18.21
CA SER A 16 -42.68 28.21 -17.20
C SER A 16 -42.47 27.69 -15.77
N ALA A 17 -42.24 28.65 -14.87
CA ALA A 17 -42.04 28.48 -13.43
C ALA A 17 -43.16 27.64 -12.77
N VAL A 18 -42.75 26.60 -12.06
CA VAL A 18 -43.59 25.86 -11.12
C VAL A 18 -43.47 26.52 -9.76
N ASN A 19 -44.60 26.92 -9.21
CA ASN A 19 -44.80 27.50 -7.88
C ASN A 19 -44.17 26.64 -6.78
N THR A 20 -43.19 27.19 -6.06
CA THR A 20 -42.66 26.64 -4.82
C THR A 20 -43.63 26.99 -3.68
N ARG A 21 -44.40 26.00 -3.21
CA ARG A 21 -44.99 26.08 -1.87
C ARG A 21 -43.94 25.65 -0.86
N SER A 22 -43.64 26.59 0.03
CA SER A 22 -42.83 26.35 1.22
C SER A 22 -43.53 25.33 2.14
N HIS A 23 -42.92 24.19 2.37
CA HIS A 23 -43.22 23.36 3.50
C HIS A 23 -41.93 23.23 4.33
N ASP A 24 -41.75 24.17 5.26
CA ASP A 24 -40.88 24.03 6.38
C ASP A 24 -41.49 22.99 7.37
N GLN A 25 -41.12 21.76 7.20
CA GLN A 25 -41.17 20.78 8.31
C GLN A 25 -39.83 20.02 8.33
N PRO A 26 -39.16 19.94 9.50
CA PRO A 26 -37.92 19.21 9.59
C PRO A 26 -38.19 17.70 9.40
N LEU A 27 -37.50 17.10 8.46
CA LEU A 27 -37.59 15.70 8.07
C LEU A 27 -37.13 14.70 9.15
N PHE A 28 -36.70 15.20 10.32
CA PHE A 28 -36.19 14.35 11.39
C PHE A 28 -36.51 14.94 12.77
N ASP A 29 -37.33 14.24 13.57
CA ASP A 29 -37.51 14.53 15.00
C ASP A 29 -36.63 13.58 15.81
N PRO A 30 -35.50 14.04 16.40
CA PRO A 30 -34.57 13.20 17.14
C PRO A 30 -35.14 12.59 18.42
N ARG A 31 -36.38 12.92 18.77
CA ARG A 31 -37.06 12.42 19.97
C ARG A 31 -37.93 11.18 19.72
N LYS A 32 -37.99 10.71 18.45
CA LYS A 32 -38.76 9.49 18.08
C LYS A 32 -37.83 8.48 17.44
N THR A 33 -37.24 7.62 18.22
CA THR A 33 -36.54 6.43 17.73
C THR A 33 -37.35 5.21 18.08
N THR A 34 -37.76 4.44 17.07
CA THR A 34 -38.37 3.11 17.24
C THR A 34 -37.28 2.07 17.05
N PHE A 35 -36.94 1.32 18.08
CA PHE A 35 -36.11 0.13 17.98
C PHE A 35 -36.98 -1.08 18.41
N LEU A 36 -37.15 -2.03 17.50
CA LEU A 36 -37.89 -3.28 17.73
C LEU A 36 -39.34 -3.12 18.26
N GLY A 37 -40.12 -2.25 17.64
CA GLY A 37 -41.59 -2.25 17.85
C GLY A 37 -42.08 -1.78 19.22
N SER A 38 -41.23 -1.23 20.08
CA SER A 38 -41.67 -0.69 21.36
C SER A 38 -41.32 0.80 21.48
N THR A 39 -42.33 1.63 21.69
CA THR A 39 -42.17 3.06 22.00
C THR A 39 -41.88 3.24 23.48
N ARG A 40 -40.59 3.36 23.87
CA ARG A 40 -40.24 3.86 25.20
C ARG A 40 -39.86 5.34 25.07
N LYS A 41 -40.61 6.20 25.78
CA LYS A 41 -40.23 7.61 25.98
C LYS A 41 -39.00 7.67 26.90
N LEU A 42 -37.87 8.07 26.35
CA LEU A 42 -36.72 8.45 27.16
C LEU A 42 -37.03 9.79 27.84
N ARG A 43 -37.13 9.80 29.16
CA ARG A 43 -37.11 11.04 29.96
C ARG A 43 -35.65 11.46 30.09
N LEU A 44 -35.32 12.62 29.52
CA LEU A 44 -34.05 13.31 29.84
C LEU A 44 -34.23 13.98 31.22
N PRO A 45 -33.19 13.99 32.07
CA PRO A 45 -33.24 14.73 33.32
C PRO A 45 -33.34 16.24 33.04
N ASP A 46 -34.12 16.93 33.88
CA ASP A 46 -34.30 18.39 33.80
C ASP A 46 -32.97 19.12 33.83
N SER A 47 -32.86 20.13 32.99
CA SER A 47 -31.71 21.02 32.83
C SER A 47 -31.27 21.64 34.15
N ALA A 48 -30.20 21.09 34.71
CA ALA A 48 -29.43 21.82 35.70
C ALA A 48 -28.73 23.03 35.01
N LYS A 49 -28.95 24.23 35.56
CA LYS A 49 -28.40 25.49 35.09
C LYS A 49 -26.89 25.39 34.89
N LEU A 50 -26.46 25.35 33.61
CA LEU A 50 -25.05 25.57 33.27
C LEU A 50 -24.77 27.08 33.30
N ASN A 51 -23.97 27.50 34.24
CA ASN A 51 -23.40 28.86 34.29
C ASN A 51 -22.58 29.10 33.02
N GLN A 52 -22.93 30.15 32.29
CA GLN A 52 -22.13 30.69 31.22
C GLN A 52 -20.83 31.24 31.77
N THR A 53 -19.75 30.48 31.68
CA THR A 53 -18.40 31.01 31.75
C THR A 53 -17.73 30.72 30.42
N SER A 54 -17.49 31.79 29.69
CA SER A 54 -16.61 32.01 28.54
C SER A 54 -15.97 30.77 27.90
N LEU A 55 -16.58 30.29 26.83
CA LEU A 55 -15.92 29.46 25.83
C LEU A 55 -14.95 30.34 25.00
N GLN A 56 -13.76 30.57 25.54
CA GLN A 56 -12.62 30.86 24.69
C GLN A 56 -12.31 29.60 23.90
N ARG A 57 -12.48 29.70 22.58
CA ARG A 57 -11.93 28.71 21.63
C ARG A 57 -10.41 28.70 21.78
N ARG A 58 -9.91 27.83 22.61
CA ARG A 58 -8.52 27.40 22.53
C ARG A 58 -8.49 26.34 21.45
N SER A 59 -7.85 26.65 20.33
CA SER A 59 -7.28 25.67 19.43
C SER A 59 -6.37 24.79 20.27
N ALA A 60 -6.86 23.64 20.71
CA ALA A 60 -6.04 22.64 21.34
C ALA A 60 -5.24 21.96 20.21
N VAL A 61 -4.09 22.56 19.89
CA VAL A 61 -2.93 21.76 19.54
C VAL A 61 -2.64 20.98 20.82
N VAL A 62 -3.16 19.77 20.91
CA VAL A 62 -2.77 18.84 21.95
C VAL A 62 -1.33 18.50 21.64
N ALA A 63 -0.42 19.19 22.34
CA ALA A 63 0.92 18.72 22.54
C ALA A 63 0.80 17.31 23.12
N VAL A 64 1.20 16.30 22.35
CA VAL A 64 1.40 14.93 22.81
C VAL A 64 2.69 14.92 23.64
N SER A 65 2.62 15.50 24.83
CA SER A 65 3.64 15.39 25.83
C SER A 65 2.91 15.27 27.16
N ASP A 66 2.76 14.09 27.67
CA ASP A 66 2.45 13.76 29.06
C ASP A 66 1.33 12.71 29.21
N VAL A 67 1.57 11.51 28.77
CA VAL A 67 1.24 10.24 29.43
C VAL A 67 1.88 9.08 28.63
N VAL A 68 3.16 9.09 28.48
CA VAL A 68 3.95 7.89 28.37
C VAL A 68 4.99 8.02 29.46
N GLN A 69 4.91 7.23 30.51
CA GLN A 69 6.10 6.95 31.27
C GLN A 69 7.09 6.31 30.29
N GLU A 70 7.81 7.16 29.58
CA GLU A 70 9.09 6.81 29.01
C GLU A 70 9.92 6.25 30.17
N LYS A 71 10.00 4.92 30.27
CA LYS A 71 11.29 4.38 30.59
C LYS A 71 12.21 5.01 29.58
N LYS A 72 12.88 6.11 29.96
CA LYS A 72 14.06 6.58 29.27
C LYS A 72 14.95 5.35 29.09
N LEU A 73 14.79 4.65 27.97
CA LEU A 73 15.92 3.96 27.40
C LEU A 73 16.95 5.05 27.14
N LYS A 74 17.83 5.23 28.11
CA LYS A 74 19.14 5.77 27.86
C LYS A 74 19.77 4.76 26.91
N SER A 75 19.68 5.03 25.65
CA SER A 75 20.65 4.56 24.68
C SER A 75 20.43 5.35 23.40
N THR A 76 21.33 6.21 23.12
CA THR A 76 22.11 6.06 21.91
C THR A 76 22.60 4.62 21.86
N SER A 77 21.72 3.64 21.62
CA SER A 77 22.14 2.33 21.18
C SER A 77 22.73 2.58 19.81
N ASN A 78 24.04 2.54 19.70
CA ASN A 78 24.71 2.25 18.46
C ASN A 78 24.11 0.93 18.01
N LEU A 79 23.06 0.97 17.17
CA LEU A 79 22.54 -0.19 16.48
C LEU A 79 23.70 -0.69 15.65
N LEU A 80 24.35 -1.75 16.13
CA LEU A 80 25.55 -2.31 15.53
C LEU A 80 25.13 -3.03 14.26
N ILE A 81 25.34 -2.39 13.13
CA ILE A 81 25.29 -3.02 11.82
C ILE A 81 26.71 -3.20 11.30
N THR A 82 26.95 -4.23 10.50
CA THR A 82 28.20 -4.36 9.78
C THR A 82 28.22 -3.40 8.59
N LYS A 83 29.43 -3.16 8.05
CA LYS A 83 29.57 -2.38 6.81
C LYS A 83 28.74 -2.97 5.68
N GLU A 84 28.83 -4.29 5.51
CA GLU A 84 28.14 -5.04 4.45
C GLU A 84 26.64 -4.90 4.58
N GLU A 85 26.08 -5.05 5.79
CA GLU A 85 24.65 -4.84 6.03
C GLU A 85 24.24 -3.42 5.70
N GLY A 86 25.01 -2.42 6.15
CA GLY A 86 24.75 -1.02 5.85
C GLY A 86 24.72 -0.70 4.36
N LEU A 87 25.67 -1.24 3.61
CA LEU A 87 25.74 -1.07 2.15
C LEU A 87 24.55 -1.72 1.44
N VAL A 88 24.14 -2.93 1.85
CA VAL A 88 22.94 -3.60 1.31
C VAL A 88 21.68 -2.79 1.56
N LEU A 89 21.49 -2.27 2.78
CA LEU A 89 20.33 -1.45 3.10
C LEU A 89 20.33 -0.13 2.31
N TYR A 90 21.49 0.49 2.16
CA TYR A 90 21.64 1.72 1.41
C TYR A 90 21.34 1.53 -0.07
N GLU A 91 21.95 0.52 -0.69
CA GLU A 91 21.75 0.17 -2.11
C GLU A 91 20.27 -0.10 -2.41
N ASP A 92 19.59 -0.86 -1.55
CA ASP A 92 18.18 -1.20 -1.75
C ASP A 92 17.25 0.03 -1.64
N MET A 93 17.48 0.90 -0.65
CA MET A 93 16.70 2.15 -0.52
C MET A 93 16.96 3.12 -1.68
N ILE A 94 18.23 3.25 -2.14
CA ILE A 94 18.58 4.07 -3.31
C ILE A 94 17.92 3.51 -4.56
N LEU A 95 17.97 2.18 -4.76
CA LEU A 95 17.28 1.52 -5.88
C LEU A 95 15.79 1.86 -5.89
N GLY A 96 15.11 1.70 -4.75
CA GLY A 96 13.69 2.02 -4.62
C GLY A 96 13.39 3.48 -4.96
N ARG A 97 14.13 4.44 -4.38
CA ARG A 97 13.92 5.86 -4.59
C ARG A 97 14.16 6.28 -6.05
N ALA A 98 15.31 5.91 -6.61
CA ALA A 98 15.69 6.28 -7.97
C ALA A 98 14.78 5.63 -9.02
N PHE A 99 14.35 4.37 -8.77
CA PHE A 99 13.37 3.69 -9.62
C PHE A 99 12.03 4.43 -9.65
N GLU A 100 11.50 4.83 -8.50
CA GLU A 100 10.23 5.55 -8.41
C GLU A 100 10.32 6.96 -8.99
N ASP A 101 11.45 7.66 -8.84
CA ASP A 101 11.67 8.95 -9.49
C ASP A 101 11.73 8.81 -11.01
N MET A 102 12.31 7.72 -11.54
CA MET A 102 12.26 7.39 -12.95
C MET A 102 10.84 7.03 -13.41
N CYS A 103 10.07 6.29 -12.60
CA CYS A 103 8.65 6.03 -12.88
C CYS A 103 7.86 7.31 -13.06
N ALA A 104 8.07 8.30 -12.20
CA ALA A 104 7.42 9.61 -12.36
C ALA A 104 7.78 10.28 -13.69
N GLN A 105 9.05 10.25 -14.09
CA GLN A 105 9.48 10.80 -15.37
C GLN A 105 8.84 10.09 -16.57
N MET A 106 8.80 8.75 -16.52
CA MET A 106 8.23 7.94 -17.61
C MET A 106 6.70 8.08 -17.70
N TYR A 107 6.02 8.23 -16.55
CA TYR A 107 4.60 8.52 -16.50
C TYR A 107 4.28 9.85 -17.22
N TYR A 108 4.99 10.93 -16.88
CA TYR A 108 4.79 12.23 -17.53
C TYR A 108 5.22 12.28 -19.02
N ARG A 109 6.07 11.33 -19.44
CA ARG A 109 6.38 11.10 -20.86
C ARG A 109 5.35 10.26 -21.59
N GLY A 110 4.28 9.81 -20.91
CA GLY A 110 3.22 8.98 -21.50
C GLY A 110 3.63 7.54 -21.79
N LYS A 111 4.66 7.01 -21.12
CA LYS A 111 5.12 5.62 -21.25
C LYS A 111 4.36 4.65 -20.33
N MET A 112 3.74 5.16 -19.27
CA MET A 112 2.95 4.40 -18.32
C MET A 112 1.51 4.85 -18.34
N PHE A 113 0.57 3.92 -18.20
CA PHE A 113 -0.86 4.19 -18.25
C PHE A 113 -1.53 3.82 -16.92
N GLY A 114 -2.69 4.43 -16.67
CA GLY A 114 -3.47 4.17 -15.47
C GLY A 114 -2.94 4.90 -14.23
N PHE A 115 -3.19 4.34 -13.07
CA PHE A 115 -2.79 4.91 -11.79
C PHE A 115 -1.44 4.34 -11.36
N VAL A 116 -0.47 5.23 -11.15
CA VAL A 116 0.87 4.88 -10.66
C VAL A 116 1.05 5.45 -9.26
N HIS A 117 1.34 4.57 -8.31
CA HIS A 117 1.45 4.90 -6.89
C HIS A 117 2.90 4.74 -6.42
N LEU A 118 3.60 5.85 -6.23
CA LEU A 118 5.01 5.83 -5.89
C LEU A 118 5.26 5.58 -4.39
N TYR A 119 6.34 4.88 -4.10
CA TYR A 119 6.74 4.50 -2.74
C TYR A 119 7.68 5.49 -2.04
N ASN A 120 8.10 6.57 -2.74
CA ASN A 120 9.03 7.57 -2.22
C ASN A 120 8.74 8.00 -0.78
N GLY A 121 9.74 7.87 0.08
CA GLY A 121 9.71 8.21 1.51
C GLY A 121 9.49 7.02 2.43
N GLN A 122 9.04 5.87 1.94
CA GLN A 122 8.71 4.68 2.74
C GLN A 122 9.78 3.58 2.63
N GLU A 123 10.89 3.82 1.94
CA GLU A 123 11.91 2.82 1.58
C GLU A 123 12.48 2.08 2.79
N ALA A 124 12.58 2.75 3.94
CA ALA A 124 13.07 2.12 5.17
C ALA A 124 12.20 0.93 5.63
N VAL A 125 10.89 0.98 5.36
CA VAL A 125 9.97 -0.08 5.77
C VAL A 125 10.19 -1.33 4.91
N SER A 126 10.10 -1.21 3.59
CA SER A 126 10.33 -2.35 2.68
C SER A 126 11.71 -2.96 2.87
N THR A 127 12.76 -2.14 2.84
CA THR A 127 14.16 -2.58 2.98
C THR A 127 14.41 -3.24 4.33
N GLY A 128 13.96 -2.63 5.42
CA GLY A 128 14.17 -3.13 6.78
C GLY A 128 13.58 -4.53 7.02
N PHE A 129 12.43 -4.82 6.42
CA PHE A 129 11.78 -6.12 6.50
C PHE A 129 12.29 -7.11 5.46
N ILE A 130 12.28 -6.73 4.18
CA ILE A 130 12.47 -7.69 3.08
C ILE A 130 13.92 -8.20 3.01
N LYS A 131 14.91 -7.37 3.37
CA LYS A 131 16.32 -7.81 3.40
C LYS A 131 16.66 -8.80 4.54
N LEU A 132 15.69 -9.17 5.37
CA LEU A 132 15.81 -10.25 6.36
C LEU A 132 15.26 -11.58 5.86
N LEU A 133 14.52 -11.57 4.75
CA LEU A 133 13.84 -12.75 4.25
C LEU A 133 14.78 -13.72 3.56
N LYS A 134 14.45 -15.00 3.67
CA LYS A 134 14.97 -16.05 2.79
C LYS A 134 14.30 -15.95 1.41
N LYS A 135 14.88 -16.65 0.43
CA LYS A 135 14.31 -16.71 -0.93
C LYS A 135 12.88 -17.28 -0.91
N GLU A 136 12.65 -18.28 -0.07
CA GLU A 136 11.41 -19.04 0.06
C GLU A 136 10.31 -18.29 0.82
N ASP A 137 10.66 -17.27 1.59
CA ASP A 137 9.70 -16.43 2.30
C ASP A 137 8.88 -15.62 1.31
N SER A 138 7.62 -15.38 1.63
CA SER A 138 6.66 -14.73 0.75
C SER A 138 6.41 -13.28 1.13
N VAL A 139 6.15 -12.45 0.13
CA VAL A 139 5.72 -11.05 0.28
C VAL A 139 4.38 -10.86 -0.42
N VAL A 140 3.45 -10.22 0.27
CA VAL A 140 2.19 -9.72 -0.26
C VAL A 140 2.14 -8.22 -0.03
N SER A 141 1.81 -7.46 -1.05
CA SER A 141 1.80 -6.00 -1.04
C SER A 141 0.46 -5.42 -1.47
N THR A 142 0.38 -4.11 -1.47
CA THR A 142 -0.73 -3.31 -2.01
C THR A 142 -0.45 -2.91 -3.45
N TYR A 143 -1.24 -1.99 -3.97
CA TYR A 143 -1.03 -1.29 -5.25
C TYR A 143 0.24 -0.43 -5.30
N ARG A 144 0.97 -0.27 -4.19
CA ARG A 144 2.24 0.47 -4.07
C ARG A 144 3.38 -0.52 -3.87
N ASP A 145 3.55 -1.40 -4.85
CA ASP A 145 4.31 -2.65 -4.74
C ASP A 145 5.66 -2.67 -5.47
N HIS A 146 6.01 -1.61 -6.23
CA HIS A 146 7.23 -1.58 -7.03
C HIS A 146 8.47 -1.87 -6.19
N VAL A 147 8.65 -1.13 -5.09
CA VAL A 147 9.83 -1.27 -4.23
C VAL A 147 9.81 -2.59 -3.47
N HIS A 148 8.63 -3.10 -3.07
CA HIS A 148 8.55 -4.45 -2.46
C HIS A 148 9.02 -5.53 -3.44
N ALA A 149 8.63 -5.44 -4.72
CA ALA A 149 9.08 -6.37 -5.74
C ALA A 149 10.60 -6.28 -5.97
N LEU A 150 11.15 -5.05 -6.11
CA LEU A 150 12.59 -4.81 -6.25
C LEU A 150 13.37 -5.32 -5.04
N SER A 151 12.95 -4.98 -3.82
CA SER A 151 13.60 -5.41 -2.58
C SER A 151 13.60 -6.94 -2.43
N LYS A 152 12.54 -7.62 -2.93
CA LYS A 152 12.46 -9.09 -2.93
C LYS A 152 13.32 -9.75 -4.02
N GLY A 153 13.88 -8.95 -4.93
CA GLY A 153 14.84 -9.37 -5.94
C GLY A 153 14.30 -9.47 -7.36
N VAL A 154 13.07 -9.01 -7.63
CA VAL A 154 12.57 -8.92 -9.01
C VAL A 154 13.44 -7.91 -9.77
N PRO A 155 14.02 -8.30 -10.93
CA PRO A 155 14.91 -7.42 -11.68
C PRO A 155 14.26 -6.10 -12.11
N ALA A 156 14.97 -4.98 -11.99
CA ALA A 156 14.47 -3.66 -12.38
C ALA A 156 13.96 -3.62 -13.83
N ARG A 157 14.62 -4.35 -14.75
CA ARG A 157 14.17 -4.52 -16.14
C ARG A 157 12.76 -5.12 -16.22
N GLN A 158 12.46 -6.15 -15.41
CA GLN A 158 11.14 -6.79 -15.41
C GLN A 158 10.07 -5.90 -14.78
N VAL A 159 10.40 -5.17 -13.70
CA VAL A 159 9.47 -4.24 -13.05
C VAL A 159 9.16 -3.07 -13.99
N MET A 160 10.18 -2.46 -14.63
CA MET A 160 10.00 -1.37 -15.58
C MET A 160 9.20 -1.82 -16.81
N SER A 161 9.49 -3.02 -17.35
CA SER A 161 8.75 -3.60 -18.47
C SER A 161 7.28 -3.82 -18.14
N GLU A 162 6.97 -4.24 -16.91
CA GLU A 162 5.58 -4.40 -16.46
C GLU A 162 4.83 -3.07 -16.43
N LEU A 163 5.47 -2.03 -15.91
CA LEU A 163 4.93 -0.66 -15.89
C LEU A 163 4.70 -0.09 -17.30
N PHE A 164 5.54 -0.50 -18.28
CA PHE A 164 5.39 -0.12 -19.69
C PHE A 164 4.39 -1.01 -20.44
N GLY A 165 3.78 -2.01 -19.77
CA GLY A 165 2.85 -2.96 -20.39
C GLY A 165 3.51 -3.91 -21.39
N ARG A 166 4.76 -4.33 -21.15
CA ARG A 166 5.56 -5.16 -22.06
C ARG A 166 5.55 -6.63 -21.67
N THR A 167 5.67 -7.51 -22.65
CA THR A 167 5.67 -8.98 -22.42
C THR A 167 6.85 -9.48 -21.59
N THR A 168 7.92 -8.71 -21.49
CA THR A 168 9.11 -8.98 -20.69
C THR A 168 8.94 -8.58 -19.21
N GLY A 169 7.80 -7.99 -18.85
CA GLY A 169 7.44 -7.66 -17.48
C GLY A 169 7.20 -8.91 -16.63
N CYS A 170 7.28 -8.75 -15.30
CA CYS A 170 7.11 -9.84 -14.33
C CYS A 170 5.72 -10.52 -14.44
N CYS A 171 4.70 -9.79 -14.91
CA CYS A 171 3.36 -10.29 -15.23
C CYS A 171 3.05 -10.25 -16.73
N ARG A 172 4.07 -10.21 -17.59
CA ARG A 172 3.95 -10.15 -19.06
C ARG A 172 3.18 -8.94 -19.57
N GLY A 173 3.22 -7.82 -18.83
CA GLY A 173 2.51 -6.60 -19.16
C GLY A 173 1.01 -6.64 -18.88
N GLN A 174 0.51 -7.61 -18.11
CA GLN A 174 -0.92 -7.80 -17.80
C GLN A 174 -1.31 -7.25 -16.42
N GLY A 175 -0.36 -7.03 -15.53
CA GLY A 175 -0.60 -6.51 -14.18
C GLY A 175 -0.49 -4.98 -14.08
N GLY A 176 0.48 -4.41 -14.76
CA GLY A 176 0.78 -2.98 -14.66
C GLY A 176 1.31 -2.57 -13.28
N SER A 177 1.13 -1.28 -12.95
CA SER A 177 1.70 -0.68 -11.72
C SER A 177 1.14 -1.23 -10.40
N MET A 178 -0.05 -1.83 -10.40
CA MET A 178 -0.75 -2.17 -9.15
C MET A 178 -0.86 -3.67 -8.88
N HIS A 179 -0.37 -4.51 -9.79
CA HIS A 179 -0.56 -5.95 -9.74
C HIS A 179 0.72 -6.70 -10.13
N MET A 180 1.77 -6.50 -9.34
CA MET A 180 3.05 -7.17 -9.57
C MET A 180 3.10 -8.51 -8.84
N PHE A 181 3.32 -9.57 -9.60
CA PHE A 181 3.48 -10.94 -9.12
C PHE A 181 4.79 -11.50 -9.64
N SER A 182 5.49 -12.27 -8.82
CA SER A 182 6.65 -13.02 -9.26
C SER A 182 6.76 -14.33 -8.49
N LYS A 183 6.43 -15.43 -9.17
CA LYS A 183 6.54 -16.77 -8.60
C LYS A 183 8.00 -17.11 -8.23
N GLU A 184 8.94 -16.70 -9.06
CA GLU A 184 10.37 -16.97 -8.87
C GLU A 184 10.92 -16.32 -7.60
N HIS A 185 10.39 -15.14 -7.25
CA HIS A 185 10.82 -14.34 -6.12
C HIS A 185 9.87 -14.42 -4.91
N ASN A 186 8.83 -15.27 -4.96
CA ASN A 186 7.80 -15.37 -3.94
C ASN A 186 7.13 -14.02 -3.60
N VAL A 187 6.95 -13.17 -4.61
CA VAL A 187 6.07 -12.02 -4.57
C VAL A 187 4.68 -12.50 -4.98
N LEU A 188 3.81 -12.71 -3.99
CA LEU A 188 2.49 -13.32 -4.19
C LEU A 188 1.43 -12.33 -4.69
N GLY A 189 1.79 -11.07 -4.78
CA GLY A 189 1.03 -10.05 -5.49
C GLY A 189 0.99 -8.69 -4.84
N GLY A 190 0.84 -7.68 -5.71
CA GLY A 190 0.30 -6.37 -5.41
C GLY A 190 -1.20 -6.35 -5.66
N PHE A 191 -1.97 -5.75 -4.75
CA PHE A 191 -3.42 -5.79 -4.79
C PHE A 191 -3.99 -4.37 -4.78
N ALA A 192 -4.77 -4.03 -5.80
CA ALA A 192 -5.38 -2.71 -5.91
C ALA A 192 -6.61 -2.55 -5.00
N PHE A 193 -7.37 -3.61 -4.77
CA PHE A 193 -8.50 -3.56 -3.85
C PHE A 193 -8.00 -3.54 -2.41
N ILE A 194 -8.47 -2.54 -1.65
CA ILE A 194 -7.99 -2.28 -0.30
C ILE A 194 -8.32 -3.44 0.64
N GLY A 195 -7.29 -4.09 1.17
CA GLY A 195 -7.41 -5.18 2.14
C GLY A 195 -7.40 -6.59 1.54
N GLU A 196 -7.60 -6.78 0.23
CA GLU A 196 -7.67 -8.12 -0.37
C GLU A 196 -6.37 -8.93 -0.28
N GLY A 197 -5.21 -8.27 -0.18
CA GLY A 197 -3.93 -8.95 0.00
C GLY A 197 -3.77 -9.63 1.37
N ILE A 198 -4.47 -9.15 2.40
CA ILE A 198 -4.31 -9.69 3.77
C ILE A 198 -4.76 -11.14 3.87
N PRO A 199 -5.97 -11.55 3.40
CA PRO A 199 -6.36 -12.96 3.40
C PRO A 199 -5.47 -13.83 2.50
N VAL A 200 -4.95 -13.30 1.39
CA VAL A 200 -3.97 -14.03 0.55
C VAL A 200 -2.70 -14.33 1.33
N ALA A 201 -2.14 -13.34 2.03
CA ALA A 201 -0.98 -13.51 2.90
C ALA A 201 -1.24 -14.51 4.04
N THR A 202 -2.43 -14.44 4.64
CA THR A 202 -2.87 -15.36 5.69
C THR A 202 -2.97 -16.81 5.15
N GLY A 203 -3.48 -16.99 3.93
CA GLY A 203 -3.52 -18.29 3.25
C GLY A 203 -2.13 -18.84 2.92
N ALA A 204 -1.19 -17.99 2.50
CA ALA A 204 0.19 -18.38 2.26
C ALA A 204 0.89 -18.84 3.53
N ALA A 205 0.71 -18.11 4.63
CA ALA A 205 1.23 -18.49 5.94
C ALA A 205 0.61 -19.79 6.46
N PHE A 206 -0.71 -20.00 6.24
CA PHE A 206 -1.36 -21.26 6.55
C PHE A 206 -0.75 -22.41 5.74
N SER A 207 -0.51 -22.23 4.44
CA SER A 207 0.14 -23.22 3.60
C SER A 207 1.52 -23.59 4.13
N SER A 208 2.36 -22.62 4.51
CA SER A 208 3.67 -22.87 5.09
C SER A 208 3.59 -23.70 6.38
N LYS A 209 2.66 -23.35 7.28
CA LYS A 209 2.42 -24.10 8.52
C LYS A 209 1.93 -25.51 8.23
N TYR A 210 0.98 -25.69 7.31
CA TYR A 210 0.43 -26.99 6.92
C TYR A 210 1.53 -27.91 6.35
N ARG A 211 2.37 -27.39 5.47
CA ARG A 211 3.50 -28.11 4.89
C ARG A 211 4.45 -28.59 5.98
N ARG A 212 4.81 -27.72 6.93
CA ARG A 212 5.70 -28.07 8.04
C ARG A 212 5.07 -29.07 9.01
N GLU A 213 3.83 -28.85 9.46
CA GLU A 213 3.25 -29.61 10.58
C GLU A 213 2.49 -30.86 10.12
N VAL A 214 1.83 -30.83 8.97
CA VAL A 214 1.00 -31.93 8.45
C VAL A 214 1.78 -32.76 7.42
N LEU A 215 2.37 -32.10 6.41
CA LEU A 215 3.13 -32.81 5.38
C LEU A 215 4.56 -33.16 5.83
N LYS A 216 4.99 -32.66 6.99
CA LYS A 216 6.31 -32.95 7.59
C LYS A 216 7.51 -32.56 6.71
N GLU A 217 7.35 -31.50 5.92
CA GLU A 217 8.45 -30.92 5.17
C GLU A 217 9.42 -30.21 6.12
N ALA A 218 10.55 -30.84 6.41
CA ALA A 218 11.49 -30.43 7.47
C ALA A 218 12.05 -29.01 7.25
N ASP A 219 12.24 -28.62 5.99
CA ASP A 219 12.85 -27.34 5.63
C ASP A 219 11.81 -26.22 5.45
N CYS A 220 10.51 -26.49 5.70
CA CYS A 220 9.46 -25.51 5.54
C CYS A 220 9.31 -24.63 6.79
N ASP A 221 10.19 -23.65 6.94
CA ASP A 221 10.13 -22.60 7.97
C ASP A 221 9.76 -21.23 7.41
N HIS A 222 9.05 -21.22 6.26
CA HIS A 222 8.77 -20.01 5.48
C HIS A 222 7.86 -19.06 6.24
N VAL A 223 8.18 -17.76 6.14
CA VAL A 223 7.43 -16.66 6.73
C VAL A 223 6.77 -15.85 5.61
N THR A 224 5.60 -15.32 5.89
CA THR A 224 4.90 -14.40 4.98
C THR A 224 4.88 -12.99 5.58
N LEU A 225 5.30 -11.99 4.81
CA LEU A 225 5.08 -10.59 5.12
C LEU A 225 3.83 -10.07 4.39
N ALA A 226 2.95 -9.42 5.11
CA ALA A 226 1.78 -8.74 4.55
C ALA A 226 1.92 -7.23 4.76
N PHE A 227 2.19 -6.48 3.69
CA PHE A 227 2.28 -5.02 3.72
C PHE A 227 0.93 -4.40 3.35
N PHE A 228 0.50 -3.40 4.10
CA PHE A 228 -0.73 -2.64 3.81
C PHE A 228 -0.74 -1.29 4.54
N GLY A 229 -1.53 -0.34 4.04
CA GLY A 229 -1.62 1.01 4.59
C GLY A 229 -2.55 1.12 5.80
N ASP A 230 -2.46 2.27 6.47
CA ASP A 230 -3.29 2.63 7.64
C ASP A 230 -4.80 2.59 7.34
N GLY A 231 -5.22 3.03 6.16
CA GLY A 231 -6.63 2.99 5.75
C GLY A 231 -7.21 1.57 5.70
N THR A 232 -6.40 0.58 5.37
CA THR A 232 -6.77 -0.84 5.33
C THR A 232 -7.17 -1.38 6.71
N CYS A 233 -6.62 -0.82 7.78
CA CYS A 233 -6.88 -1.26 9.15
C CYS A 233 -8.33 -1.00 9.65
N ASN A 234 -9.17 -0.39 8.81
CA ASN A 234 -10.60 -0.23 9.05
C ASN A 234 -11.45 -1.25 8.26
N ASN A 235 -10.82 -2.11 7.44
CA ASN A 235 -11.51 -3.14 6.68
C ASN A 235 -11.76 -4.38 7.57
N GLY A 236 -12.96 -5.03 7.42
CA GLY A 236 -13.33 -6.21 8.20
C GLY A 236 -12.34 -7.37 8.04
N GLN A 237 -11.85 -7.61 6.83
CA GLN A 237 -10.88 -8.67 6.52
C GLN A 237 -9.57 -8.55 7.32
N PHE A 238 -9.14 -7.33 7.66
CA PHE A 238 -8.00 -7.12 8.54
C PHE A 238 -8.21 -7.80 9.90
N PHE A 239 -9.34 -7.55 10.54
CA PHE A 239 -9.66 -8.12 11.86
C PHE A 239 -9.87 -9.63 11.81
N GLU A 240 -10.53 -10.14 10.78
CA GLU A 240 -10.73 -11.57 10.56
C GLU A 240 -9.39 -12.30 10.43
N CYS A 241 -8.48 -11.75 9.63
CA CYS A 241 -7.15 -12.33 9.42
C CYS A 241 -6.25 -12.27 10.67
N LEU A 242 -6.33 -11.18 11.46
CA LEU A 242 -5.64 -11.13 12.76
C LEU A 242 -6.12 -12.25 13.67
N ASN A 243 -7.45 -12.47 13.75
CA ASN A 243 -8.02 -13.54 14.56
C ASN A 243 -7.56 -14.93 14.10
N MET A 244 -7.65 -15.23 12.80
CA MET A 244 -7.23 -16.53 12.26
C MET A 244 -5.73 -16.76 12.46
N ALA A 245 -4.91 -15.74 12.18
CA ALA A 245 -3.47 -15.84 12.31
C ALA A 245 -3.03 -16.10 13.77
N ALA A 246 -3.65 -15.42 14.73
CA ALA A 246 -3.38 -15.62 16.15
C ALA A 246 -3.84 -17.01 16.63
N LEU A 247 -5.10 -17.38 16.29
CA LEU A 247 -5.70 -18.65 16.65
C LEU A 247 -4.86 -19.86 16.20
N TRP A 248 -4.36 -19.80 14.97
CA TRP A 248 -3.58 -20.88 14.38
C TRP A 248 -2.06 -20.68 14.49
N LYS A 249 -1.61 -19.62 15.16
CA LYS A 249 -0.18 -19.27 15.27
C LYS A 249 0.53 -19.33 13.91
N LEU A 250 -0.03 -18.63 12.92
CA LEU A 250 0.52 -18.62 11.57
C LEU A 250 1.86 -17.87 11.50
N PRO A 251 2.80 -18.32 10.65
CA PRO A 251 4.08 -17.66 10.44
C PRO A 251 3.93 -16.42 9.54
N ILE A 252 3.24 -15.40 10.02
CA ILE A 252 2.97 -14.15 9.30
C ILE A 252 3.35 -12.94 10.14
N VAL A 253 3.87 -11.91 9.47
CA VAL A 253 4.03 -10.57 10.05
C VAL A 253 3.15 -9.61 9.28
N PHE A 254 2.26 -8.94 9.98
CA PHE A 254 1.43 -7.87 9.46
C PHE A 254 2.17 -6.54 9.59
N VAL A 255 2.52 -5.93 8.47
CA VAL A 255 3.30 -4.69 8.41
C VAL A 255 2.41 -3.57 7.93
N VAL A 256 2.05 -2.68 8.85
CA VAL A 256 1.26 -1.49 8.54
C VAL A 256 2.19 -0.35 8.13
N GLU A 257 2.08 0.09 6.90
CA GLU A 257 2.75 1.30 6.39
C GLU A 257 1.85 2.50 6.71
N ASN A 258 1.91 2.95 7.97
CA ASN A 258 1.11 4.09 8.42
C ASN A 258 1.75 5.38 7.92
N ASN A 259 1.32 5.81 6.73
CA ASN A 259 1.76 7.07 6.12
C ASN A 259 0.79 8.22 6.39
N LEU A 260 -0.10 8.06 7.37
CA LEU A 260 -1.04 9.03 7.93
C LEU A 260 -2.20 9.42 7.01
N TRP A 261 -2.22 8.99 5.74
CA TRP A 261 -3.18 9.45 4.75
C TRP A 261 -3.67 8.34 3.81
N ALA A 262 -4.96 8.09 3.81
CA ALA A 262 -5.64 7.24 2.82
C ALA A 262 -6.32 8.15 1.77
N ILE A 263 -5.66 8.36 0.63
CA ILE A 263 -6.03 9.38 -0.37
C ILE A 263 -6.12 10.76 0.28
N GLY A 264 -7.29 11.33 0.42
CA GLY A 264 -7.58 12.60 1.07
C GLY A 264 -8.10 12.48 2.51
N MET A 265 -8.11 11.29 3.10
CA MET A 265 -8.56 11.05 4.46
C MET A 265 -7.37 10.89 5.41
N SER A 266 -7.23 11.80 6.36
CA SER A 266 -6.24 11.67 7.43
C SER A 266 -6.58 10.49 8.34
N HIS A 267 -5.58 9.72 8.71
CA HIS A 267 -5.69 8.60 9.63
C HIS A 267 -6.39 8.99 10.94
N LEU A 268 -6.05 10.12 11.52
CA LEU A 268 -6.64 10.63 12.77
C LEU A 268 -8.16 10.90 12.68
N ARG A 269 -8.70 11.07 11.47
CA ARG A 269 -10.13 11.29 11.24
C ARG A 269 -10.88 10.01 10.91
N ALA A 270 -10.16 8.93 10.59
CA ALA A 270 -10.72 7.70 10.06
C ALA A 270 -10.90 6.60 11.12
N THR A 271 -10.26 6.71 12.27
CA THR A 271 -10.27 5.67 13.32
C THR A 271 -10.46 6.27 14.72
N SER A 272 -11.11 5.51 15.59
CA SER A 272 -11.36 5.92 16.98
C SER A 272 -10.11 5.84 17.86
N ASP A 273 -9.23 4.87 17.62
CA ASP A 273 -7.89 4.77 18.23
C ASP A 273 -6.85 4.76 17.12
N PRO A 274 -6.06 5.85 16.97
CA PRO A 274 -5.09 5.96 15.90
C PRO A 274 -3.87 5.05 16.08
N GLN A 275 -3.68 4.47 17.26
CA GLN A 275 -2.57 3.57 17.54
C GLN A 275 -2.89 2.16 17.05
N ILE A 276 -2.60 1.88 15.78
CA ILE A 276 -2.99 0.65 15.11
C ILE A 276 -2.35 -0.58 15.78
N TYR A 277 -1.11 -0.47 16.25
CA TYR A 277 -0.39 -1.56 16.91
C TYR A 277 -1.13 -2.13 18.12
N LYS A 278 -1.96 -1.32 18.81
CA LYS A 278 -2.77 -1.79 19.94
C LYS A 278 -3.83 -2.83 19.55
N LYS A 279 -4.16 -2.94 18.28
CA LYS A 279 -5.07 -3.97 17.79
C LYS A 279 -4.45 -5.37 17.87
N GLY A 280 -3.12 -5.50 17.80
CA GLY A 280 -2.43 -6.78 17.96
C GLY A 280 -2.74 -7.49 19.27
N PRO A 281 -2.50 -6.87 20.43
CA PRO A 281 -2.83 -7.45 21.74
C PRO A 281 -4.31 -7.81 21.92
N ALA A 282 -5.22 -7.11 21.26
CA ALA A 282 -6.65 -7.45 21.31
C ALA A 282 -6.96 -8.83 20.68
N PHE A 283 -6.09 -9.31 19.80
CA PHE A 283 -6.15 -10.65 19.18
C PHE A 283 -5.12 -11.63 19.75
N GLY A 284 -4.43 -11.27 20.84
CA GLY A 284 -3.45 -12.15 21.51
C GLY A 284 -2.10 -12.26 20.82
N MET A 285 -1.74 -11.32 19.94
CA MET A 285 -0.41 -11.23 19.33
C MET A 285 0.31 -9.94 19.75
N PRO A 286 1.66 -9.90 19.68
CA PRO A 286 2.39 -8.65 19.87
C PRO A 286 1.96 -7.58 18.89
N GLY A 287 1.80 -6.35 19.40
CA GLY A 287 1.62 -5.15 18.59
C GLY A 287 2.75 -4.18 18.87
N ILE A 288 3.48 -3.78 17.85
CA ILE A 288 4.71 -2.99 17.98
C ILE A 288 4.58 -1.75 17.09
N HIS A 289 4.89 -0.57 17.66
CA HIS A 289 5.04 0.67 16.91
C HIS A 289 6.53 0.94 16.69
N VAL A 290 6.89 1.35 15.48
CA VAL A 290 8.26 1.70 15.12
C VAL A 290 8.29 2.94 14.21
N ASP A 291 9.35 3.73 14.37
CA ASP A 291 9.67 4.83 13.47
C ASP A 291 10.07 4.29 12.09
N GLY A 292 9.15 4.32 11.14
CA GLY A 292 9.34 3.84 9.78
C GLY A 292 10.20 4.73 8.90
N MET A 293 10.69 5.86 9.42
CA MET A 293 11.68 6.72 8.75
C MET A 293 13.13 6.35 9.14
N ASP A 294 13.33 5.32 9.96
CA ASP A 294 14.64 4.85 10.42
C ASP A 294 14.78 3.35 10.11
N VAL A 295 15.55 3.04 9.05
CA VAL A 295 15.71 1.65 8.58
C VAL A 295 16.35 0.73 9.61
N LEU A 296 17.19 1.26 10.52
CA LEU A 296 17.85 0.44 11.54
C LEU A 296 16.87 0.03 12.62
N LYS A 297 15.99 0.94 13.06
CA LYS A 297 14.91 0.63 14.00
C LYS A 297 13.89 -0.34 13.39
N VAL A 298 13.49 -0.10 12.12
CA VAL A 298 12.61 -1.01 11.41
C VAL A 298 13.22 -2.40 11.35
N ARG A 299 14.51 -2.52 10.98
CA ARG A 299 15.22 -3.79 10.89
C ARG A 299 15.29 -4.54 12.22
N GLU A 300 15.52 -3.84 13.33
CA GLU A 300 15.56 -4.45 14.67
C GLU A 300 14.22 -5.10 15.02
N VAL A 301 13.12 -4.36 14.86
CA VAL A 301 11.76 -4.86 15.09
C VAL A 301 11.40 -5.97 14.11
N ALA A 302 11.74 -5.79 12.84
CA ALA A 302 11.49 -6.78 11.79
C ALA A 302 12.20 -8.11 12.06
N LYS A 303 13.44 -8.06 12.52
CA LYS A 303 14.22 -9.27 12.86
C LYS A 303 13.51 -10.12 13.90
N GLU A 304 13.10 -9.52 15.02
CA GLU A 304 12.37 -10.26 16.06
C GLU A 304 11.03 -10.78 15.58
N ALA A 305 10.25 -9.95 14.83
CA ALA A 305 8.94 -10.35 14.29
C ALA A 305 9.06 -11.55 13.32
N VAL A 306 10.03 -11.51 12.40
CA VAL A 306 10.29 -12.59 11.42
C VAL A 306 10.79 -13.85 12.13
N GLU A 307 11.74 -13.73 13.05
CA GLU A 307 12.26 -14.87 13.80
C GLU A 307 11.20 -15.51 14.68
N ARG A 308 10.36 -14.72 15.35
CA ARG A 308 9.21 -15.19 16.11
C ARG A 308 8.25 -16.02 15.25
N ALA A 309 7.88 -15.50 14.07
CA ALA A 309 7.03 -16.21 13.11
C ALA A 309 7.68 -17.53 12.67
N ARG A 310 8.98 -17.51 12.36
CA ARG A 310 9.77 -18.67 11.93
C ARG A 310 9.88 -19.75 13.01
N ARG A 311 10.01 -19.37 14.28
CA ARG A 311 9.99 -20.31 15.42
C ARG A 311 8.60 -20.92 15.66
N GLY A 312 7.54 -20.44 14.95
CA GLY A 312 6.16 -20.93 15.13
C GLY A 312 5.45 -20.37 16.38
N GLU A 313 5.96 -19.28 16.94
CA GLU A 313 5.36 -18.60 18.09
C GLU A 313 4.13 -17.79 17.72
N GLY A 314 3.87 -17.60 16.42
CA GLY A 314 2.71 -16.95 15.86
C GLY A 314 3.00 -15.57 15.28
N PRO A 315 1.93 -14.83 14.90
CA PRO A 315 2.03 -13.57 14.17
C PRO A 315 2.50 -12.41 15.05
N THR A 316 2.91 -11.32 14.39
CA THR A 316 3.16 -10.00 15.00
C THR A 316 2.50 -8.94 14.13
N LEU A 317 1.88 -7.94 14.75
CA LEU A 317 1.41 -6.72 14.09
C LEU A 317 2.43 -5.61 14.33
N VAL A 318 3.04 -5.08 13.26
CA VAL A 318 4.00 -3.98 13.34
C VAL A 318 3.42 -2.76 12.64
N GLU A 319 3.29 -1.66 13.35
CA GLU A 319 2.92 -0.36 12.80
C GLU A 319 4.19 0.45 12.57
N CYS A 320 4.50 0.71 11.30
CA CYS A 320 5.62 1.54 10.87
C CYS A 320 5.08 2.94 10.54
N GLU A 321 5.35 3.92 11.40
CA GLU A 321 5.02 5.32 11.12
C GLU A 321 5.98 5.86 10.07
N THR A 322 5.48 6.11 8.87
CA THR A 322 6.25 6.52 7.70
C THR A 322 5.54 7.67 6.98
N TYR A 323 6.05 8.08 5.82
CA TYR A 323 5.42 9.16 5.06
C TYR A 323 5.66 9.06 3.56
N ARG A 324 4.63 9.38 2.76
CA ARG A 324 4.76 9.48 1.30
C ARG A 324 5.25 10.86 0.90
N PHE A 325 6.38 10.97 0.22
CA PHE A 325 6.89 12.25 -0.29
C PHE A 325 6.15 12.76 -1.53
N ARG A 326 5.40 11.90 -2.20
CA ARG A 326 4.54 12.22 -3.35
C ARG A 326 3.08 12.12 -2.96
N GLY A 327 2.17 12.55 -3.84
CA GLY A 327 0.73 12.37 -3.69
C GLY A 327 0.32 10.89 -3.49
N HIS A 328 -0.97 10.63 -3.40
CA HIS A 328 -1.46 9.26 -3.30
C HIS A 328 -1.12 8.45 -4.56
N SER A 329 -1.35 9.04 -5.71
CA SER A 329 -0.88 8.59 -7.03
C SER A 329 -0.27 9.77 -7.79
N LEU A 330 0.31 9.52 -8.95
CA LEU A 330 0.84 10.60 -9.80
C LEU A 330 -0.26 11.49 -10.39
N ALA A 331 -1.50 11.02 -10.42
CA ALA A 331 -2.66 11.80 -10.85
C ALA A 331 -3.30 12.63 -9.71
N ASP A 332 -2.84 12.45 -8.46
CA ASP A 332 -3.39 13.14 -7.29
C ASP A 332 -2.69 14.50 -7.09
N PRO A 333 -3.42 15.63 -7.05
CA PRO A 333 -2.84 16.96 -6.89
C PRO A 333 -2.16 17.22 -5.54
N ASP A 334 -2.39 16.34 -4.54
CA ASP A 334 -1.76 16.42 -3.20
C ASP A 334 -1.94 17.79 -2.48
N GLU A 335 -3.14 18.33 -2.56
CA GLU A 335 -3.46 19.67 -2.02
C GLU A 335 -3.87 19.65 -0.53
N LEU A 336 -4.22 18.47 0.00
CA LEU A 336 -4.84 18.33 1.32
C LEU A 336 -3.86 18.22 2.47
N ARG A 337 -2.59 17.92 2.19
CA ARG A 337 -1.56 17.72 3.20
C ARG A 337 -0.85 19.02 3.54
N ASP A 338 -0.69 19.30 4.85
CA ASP A 338 -0.03 20.51 5.34
C ASP A 338 1.44 20.59 4.86
N PRO A 339 1.88 21.71 4.28
CA PRO A 339 3.28 21.91 3.92
C PRO A 339 4.26 21.72 5.09
N ALA A 340 3.87 22.07 6.31
CA ALA A 340 4.71 21.88 7.50
C ALA A 340 4.86 20.39 7.84
N GLU A 341 3.79 19.58 7.69
CA GLU A 341 3.85 18.12 7.82
C GLU A 341 4.80 17.52 6.80
N LYS A 342 4.67 17.92 5.53
CA LYS A 342 5.58 17.46 4.45
C LYS A 342 7.04 17.79 4.75
N ALA A 343 7.32 19.03 5.19
CA ALA A 343 8.67 19.48 5.53
C ALA A 343 9.25 18.70 6.73
N HIS A 344 8.43 18.40 7.73
CA HIS A 344 8.84 17.61 8.90
C HIS A 344 9.35 16.22 8.47
N TYR A 345 8.60 15.50 7.65
CA TYR A 345 9.01 14.17 7.20
C TYR A 345 10.13 14.20 6.16
N ALA A 346 10.17 15.19 5.28
CA ALA A 346 11.28 15.37 4.34
C ALA A 346 12.62 15.57 5.05
N ALA A 347 12.63 16.29 6.19
CA ALA A 347 13.83 16.46 7.01
C ALA A 347 14.31 15.15 7.67
N ARG A 348 13.45 14.13 7.72
CA ARG A 348 13.70 12.80 8.28
C ARG A 348 13.90 11.73 7.20
N ASP A 349 14.29 12.12 5.99
CA ASP A 349 14.52 11.20 4.87
C ASP A 349 15.37 9.99 5.29
N PRO A 350 14.87 8.75 5.14
CA PRO A 350 15.52 7.54 5.65
C PRO A 350 16.86 7.26 4.95
N ILE A 351 16.99 7.60 3.69
CA ILE A 351 18.24 7.41 2.92
C ILE A 351 19.31 8.36 3.45
N THR A 352 18.95 9.63 3.61
CA THR A 352 19.86 10.65 4.15
C THR A 352 20.28 10.31 5.59
N ALA A 353 19.35 9.77 6.40
CA ALA A 353 19.63 9.38 7.77
C ALA A 353 20.63 8.21 7.84
N LEU A 354 20.43 7.17 7.03
CA LEU A 354 21.35 6.03 6.96
C LEU A 354 22.73 6.46 6.41
N LYS A 355 22.77 7.25 5.33
CA LYS A 355 24.01 7.80 4.76
C LYS A 355 24.84 8.51 5.80
N ARG A 356 24.21 9.41 6.55
CA ARG A 356 24.87 10.15 7.63
C ARG A 356 25.41 9.21 8.72
N SER A 357 24.60 8.28 9.18
CA SER A 357 24.99 7.31 10.22
C SER A 357 26.19 6.46 9.78
N MET A 358 26.21 5.99 8.53
CA MET A 358 27.32 5.20 8.00
C MET A 358 28.63 6.00 7.89
N ILE A 359 28.56 7.25 7.49
CA ILE A 359 29.73 8.13 7.38
C ILE A 359 30.27 8.48 8.78
N GLU A 360 29.40 8.89 9.70
CA GLU A 360 29.77 9.25 11.08
C GLU A 360 30.37 8.06 11.84
N SER A 361 29.81 6.86 11.62
CA SER A 361 30.30 5.61 12.21
C SER A 361 31.51 5.01 11.45
N LYS A 362 31.99 5.66 10.39
CA LYS A 362 33.09 5.21 9.53
C LYS A 362 32.88 3.82 8.92
N LEU A 363 31.65 3.42 8.71
CA LEU A 363 31.28 2.18 8.02
C LEU A 363 31.44 2.30 6.51
N ALA A 364 31.20 3.49 5.95
CA ALA A 364 31.40 3.77 4.54
C ALA A 364 31.93 5.20 4.33
N SER A 365 32.62 5.40 3.21
CA SER A 365 33.03 6.71 2.75
C SER A 365 32.03 7.31 1.76
N GLU A 366 32.01 8.62 1.63
CA GLU A 366 31.14 9.28 0.65
C GLU A 366 31.40 8.85 -0.81
N PRO A 367 32.67 8.64 -1.26
CA PRO A 367 32.91 8.09 -2.58
C PRO A 367 32.34 6.68 -2.82
N GLU A 368 32.37 5.79 -1.80
CA GLU A 368 31.77 4.46 -1.92
C GLU A 368 30.25 4.56 -2.10
N LEU A 369 29.58 5.43 -1.32
CA LEU A 369 28.12 5.60 -1.43
C LEU A 369 27.74 6.24 -2.78
N LYS A 370 28.50 7.21 -3.27
CA LYS A 370 28.32 7.79 -4.62
C LYS A 370 28.52 6.78 -5.75
N ALA A 371 29.42 5.83 -5.57
CA ALA A 371 29.61 4.76 -6.55
C ALA A 371 28.38 3.84 -6.62
N ILE A 372 27.71 3.59 -5.49
CA ILE A 372 26.44 2.85 -5.46
C ILE A 372 25.35 3.66 -6.15
N GLU A 373 25.19 4.94 -5.82
CA GLU A 373 24.22 5.83 -6.46
C GLU A 373 24.35 5.78 -7.99
N LYS A 374 25.59 5.97 -8.50
CA LYS A 374 25.87 5.91 -9.94
C LYS A 374 25.55 4.56 -10.58
N LYS A 375 25.92 3.47 -9.93
CA LYS A 375 25.59 2.11 -10.39
C LYS A 375 24.08 1.91 -10.52
N ILE A 376 23.31 2.43 -9.55
CA ILE A 376 21.84 2.34 -9.57
C ILE A 376 21.26 3.19 -10.70
N ASP A 377 21.74 4.39 -10.93
CA ASP A 377 21.31 5.25 -12.04
C ASP A 377 21.51 4.53 -13.38
N GLU A 378 22.69 3.94 -13.62
CA GLU A 378 23.00 3.16 -14.83
C GLU A 378 22.06 1.95 -14.97
N LEU A 379 21.75 1.25 -13.88
CA LEU A 379 20.84 0.09 -13.87
C LEU A 379 19.40 0.50 -14.21
N ILE A 380 18.96 1.68 -13.78
CA ILE A 380 17.62 2.18 -14.05
C ILE A 380 17.49 2.68 -15.49
N GLU A 381 18.51 3.38 -16.01
CA GLU A 381 18.54 3.78 -17.42
C GLU A 381 18.48 2.56 -18.34
N ASP A 382 19.26 1.52 -18.06
CA ASP A 382 19.23 0.23 -18.75
C ASP A 382 17.84 -0.45 -18.66
N ALA A 383 17.17 -0.37 -17.51
CA ALA A 383 15.83 -0.92 -17.35
C ALA A 383 14.77 -0.19 -18.20
N VAL A 384 14.90 1.13 -18.36
CA VAL A 384 14.05 1.93 -19.25
C VAL A 384 14.28 1.58 -20.71
N GLU A 385 15.53 1.51 -21.15
CA GLU A 385 15.90 1.14 -22.54
C GLU A 385 15.37 -0.25 -22.86
N PHE A 386 15.62 -1.24 -22.00
CA PHE A 386 15.12 -2.59 -22.14
C PHE A 386 13.59 -2.64 -22.25
N ALA A 387 12.88 -1.88 -21.42
CA ALA A 387 11.42 -1.82 -21.45
C ALA A 387 10.90 -1.18 -22.74
N ASP A 388 11.54 -0.11 -23.23
CA ASP A 388 11.16 0.56 -24.48
C ASP A 388 11.31 -0.35 -25.71
N GLU A 389 12.39 -1.13 -25.77
CA GLU A 389 12.65 -2.08 -26.85
C GLU A 389 11.81 -3.35 -26.80
N SER A 390 11.24 -3.66 -25.64
CA SER A 390 10.47 -4.89 -25.42
C SER A 390 9.12 -4.86 -26.17
N PRO A 391 8.65 -6.02 -26.67
CA PRO A 391 7.39 -6.09 -27.41
C PRO A 391 6.16 -5.95 -26.52
N TYR A 392 5.06 -5.44 -27.09
CA TYR A 392 3.75 -5.46 -26.47
C TYR A 392 3.13 -6.86 -26.50
N PRO A 393 2.23 -7.20 -25.55
CA PRO A 393 1.43 -8.42 -25.60
C PRO A 393 0.62 -8.50 -26.91
N ALA A 394 0.53 -9.70 -27.50
CA ALA A 394 -0.33 -9.90 -28.64
C ALA A 394 -1.80 -9.74 -28.25
N ARG A 395 -2.64 -9.24 -29.19
CA ARG A 395 -4.08 -9.04 -28.91
C ARG A 395 -4.79 -10.32 -28.48
N SER A 396 -4.36 -11.48 -28.98
CA SER A 396 -4.89 -12.80 -28.55
C SER A 396 -4.71 -13.07 -27.07
N GLN A 397 -3.71 -12.46 -26.42
CA GLN A 397 -3.42 -12.65 -25.00
C GLN A 397 -4.41 -11.92 -24.06
N LEU A 398 -5.26 -11.05 -24.61
CA LEU A 398 -6.26 -10.33 -23.83
C LEU A 398 -7.20 -11.26 -23.05
N LEU A 399 -7.51 -12.42 -23.61
CA LEU A 399 -8.40 -13.41 -23.00
C LEU A 399 -7.65 -14.60 -22.37
N GLU A 400 -6.32 -14.62 -22.49
CA GLU A 400 -5.51 -15.61 -21.81
C GLU A 400 -5.51 -15.34 -20.28
N ASN A 401 -5.42 -16.38 -19.50
CA ASN A 401 -5.35 -16.32 -18.03
C ASN A 401 -6.57 -15.71 -17.31
N VAL A 402 -7.71 -15.53 -18.00
CA VAL A 402 -8.96 -15.10 -17.35
C VAL A 402 -9.59 -16.25 -16.58
N PHE A 403 -9.53 -17.47 -17.14
CA PHE A 403 -10.04 -18.69 -16.52
C PHE A 403 -8.97 -19.79 -16.53
N ALA A 404 -8.98 -20.65 -15.52
CA ALA A 404 -8.09 -21.80 -15.42
C ALA A 404 -8.32 -22.81 -16.55
N ASP A 405 -9.59 -23.04 -16.92
CA ASP A 405 -9.99 -23.82 -18.11
C ASP A 405 -10.90 -22.95 -18.99
N PRO A 406 -10.33 -22.32 -20.02
CA PRO A 406 -11.12 -21.49 -20.93
C PRO A 406 -12.19 -22.27 -21.71
N LYS A 407 -12.05 -23.59 -21.86
CA LYS A 407 -13.02 -24.43 -22.60
C LYS A 407 -14.35 -24.56 -21.86
N GLY A 408 -14.36 -24.47 -20.54
CA GLY A 408 -15.57 -24.55 -19.73
C GLY A 408 -16.43 -23.28 -19.73
N PHE A 409 -15.97 -22.18 -20.30
CA PHE A 409 -16.60 -20.86 -20.19
C PHE A 409 -16.95 -20.23 -21.54
N GLY A 410 -17.54 -20.99 -22.45
CA GLY A 410 -17.99 -20.46 -23.74
C GLY A 410 -16.89 -20.32 -24.78
N ILE A 411 -15.68 -20.79 -24.51
CA ILE A 411 -14.61 -20.89 -25.49
C ILE A 411 -14.73 -22.26 -26.18
N GLY A 412 -14.91 -22.25 -27.51
CA GLY A 412 -15.01 -23.46 -28.31
C GLY A 412 -13.68 -24.23 -28.33
N PRO A 413 -13.70 -25.50 -28.82
CA PRO A 413 -12.48 -26.31 -28.99
C PRO A 413 -11.41 -25.69 -29.89
N ASP A 414 -11.80 -24.69 -30.67
CA ASP A 414 -10.95 -23.89 -31.57
C ASP A 414 -10.32 -22.68 -30.87
N GLY A 415 -10.52 -22.51 -29.55
CA GLY A 415 -10.02 -21.41 -28.78
C GLY A 415 -10.79 -20.09 -28.97
N ARG A 416 -11.90 -20.09 -29.71
CA ARG A 416 -12.71 -18.91 -29.94
C ARG A 416 -13.84 -18.81 -28.92
N TYR A 417 -14.07 -17.59 -28.47
CA TYR A 417 -15.20 -17.27 -27.61
C TYR A 417 -16.51 -17.41 -28.40
N ARG A 418 -17.44 -18.24 -27.93
CA ARG A 418 -18.72 -18.53 -28.61
C ARG A 418 -19.91 -17.74 -28.02
N CYS A 419 -19.67 -16.69 -27.30
CA CYS A 419 -20.72 -15.67 -27.12
C CYS A 419 -20.98 -15.04 -28.50
N GLU A 420 -22.22 -14.64 -28.76
CA GLU A 420 -22.54 -13.75 -29.89
C GLU A 420 -21.48 -12.68 -29.94
N ASP A 421 -20.89 -12.50 -31.13
CA ASP A 421 -19.74 -11.57 -31.32
C ASP A 421 -19.99 -10.30 -30.54
N PRO A 422 -19.19 -10.02 -29.53
CA PRO A 422 -19.37 -8.78 -28.81
C PRO A 422 -19.14 -7.68 -29.83
N LYS A 423 -20.19 -6.94 -30.14
CA LYS A 423 -20.19 -5.81 -31.10
C LYS A 423 -19.09 -4.78 -30.86
N PHE A 424 -18.39 -4.86 -29.71
CA PHE A 424 -17.22 -4.07 -29.37
C PHE A 424 -15.89 -4.65 -29.86
N THR A 425 -15.83 -5.85 -30.46
CA THR A 425 -14.60 -6.35 -31.10
C THR A 425 -14.36 -5.76 -32.48
N GLU A 426 -15.32 -5.06 -33.05
CA GLU A 426 -15.19 -4.33 -34.30
C GLU A 426 -14.70 -2.88 -34.12
N GLY A 427 -13.88 -2.63 -33.12
CA GLY A 427 -13.10 -1.40 -33.06
C GLY A 427 -13.86 -0.12 -32.71
N THR A 428 -15.00 -0.20 -32.06
CA THR A 428 -15.75 0.97 -31.59
C THR A 428 -15.48 1.35 -30.13
N ALA A 429 -14.59 0.68 -29.44
CA ALA A 429 -14.00 1.21 -28.22
C ALA A 429 -12.93 2.25 -28.59
N HIS A 430 -13.38 3.42 -29.03
CA HIS A 430 -12.54 4.60 -28.97
C HIS A 430 -12.49 5.05 -27.51
N VAL A 431 -11.42 4.69 -26.82
CA VAL A 431 -11.01 5.30 -25.57
C VAL A 431 -10.20 6.53 -25.91
#